data_cdcfc5fee09df6b4c82117b0b8d12d2e
#
_entry.id   cdcfc5fee09df6b4c82117b0b8d12d2e
#
_cell.length_a   1.000
_cell.length_b   1.000
_cell.length_c   1.000
_cell.angle_alpha   90.00
_cell.angle_beta   90.00
_cell.angle_gamma   90.00
#
_symmetry.space_group_name_H-M   'P 1'
#
loop_
_entity.id
_entity.type
_entity.pdbx_description
1 polymer ?
#
loop_
_entity_poly.entity_id
_entity_poly.type
_entity_poly.pdbx_seq_one_letter_code
_entity_poly.pdbx_strand_id
1 'polypeptide(L)'
;AADTPSETVPGVVIDHVPAATGTYVGSPSIAILPDGTYVASHDFFGPKSNEERSALTAIFSSSDRGATWREISRIDGAFWSNLFVHRGDLYLMGTTHHHGLIVIRRSRDGGTTWTTPVDAATGLLTPKGAYHTAPMPVIPHAGRLWRAFEDAGGGTAWGKRYMAMMLSAPEEADLLNRTNWTFSNAIPSQSKWLAGRFNAWLEGNAVVDGSGQLLNMLRVALPPGPEQAAIVTVSADGQTAVFDPASGFVNFPGGAKKFSIRRDPRTQAVSGNDEKPSWWTLATAVPPQVAAANPRRRPGSIRNTLVLMRSEDLRQWEIRTVLLHHPEVADHGFQYVAWLFDGDDIVAACRTAYDDAAGGAHNNHDANFLTFHRVTDFRERTMADSVVDPAILGW
;
A
#
# COMPACT_ATOMS: atom_id res chain seq x y z
N ALA A 1 18.20 -12.92 -36.59
CA ALA A 1 17.29 -12.14 -35.76
C ALA A 1 18.15 -11.31 -34.84
N ALA A 2 18.12 -9.99 -34.96
CA ALA A 2 18.82 -9.11 -34.02
C ALA A 2 18.07 -9.23 -32.68
N ASP A 3 18.83 -9.62 -31.63
CA ASP A 3 18.33 -9.57 -30.26
C ASP A 3 17.90 -8.13 -29.97
N THR A 4 16.60 -7.92 -29.80
CA THR A 4 16.11 -6.68 -29.23
C THR A 4 16.71 -6.59 -27.82
N PRO A 5 17.39 -5.51 -27.44
CA PRO A 5 17.89 -5.38 -26.08
C PRO A 5 16.74 -5.58 -25.12
N SER A 6 16.85 -6.50 -24.16
CA SER A 6 15.85 -6.64 -23.11
C SER A 6 15.78 -5.30 -22.39
N GLU A 7 14.60 -4.70 -22.38
CA GLU A 7 14.38 -3.42 -21.73
C GLU A 7 14.69 -3.58 -20.22
N THR A 8 15.55 -2.73 -19.68
CA THR A 8 15.94 -2.80 -18.27
C THR A 8 14.79 -2.37 -17.38
N VAL A 9 14.52 -3.11 -16.30
CA VAL A 9 13.52 -2.73 -15.31
C VAL A 9 13.80 -1.32 -14.77
N PRO A 10 12.79 -0.43 -14.70
CA PRO A 10 12.99 0.92 -14.21
C PRO A 10 13.24 0.95 -12.68
N GLY A 11 13.96 1.97 -12.24
CA GLY A 11 14.33 2.18 -10.84
C GLY A 11 15.60 1.42 -10.44
N VAL A 12 15.81 1.33 -9.13
CA VAL A 12 16.91 0.59 -8.53
C VAL A 12 16.38 -0.75 -8.02
N VAL A 13 16.96 -1.86 -8.42
CA VAL A 13 16.55 -3.19 -7.96
C VAL A 13 16.95 -3.37 -6.49
N ILE A 14 15.95 -3.55 -5.62
CA ILE A 14 16.17 -3.96 -4.22
C ILE A 14 16.28 -5.47 -4.15
N ASP A 15 15.37 -6.19 -4.83
CA ASP A 15 15.34 -7.66 -4.85
C ASP A 15 14.83 -8.16 -6.20
N HIS A 16 15.34 -9.29 -6.65
CA HIS A 16 14.90 -10.01 -7.84
C HIS A 16 14.57 -11.45 -7.48
N VAL A 17 13.33 -11.83 -7.71
CA VAL A 17 12.81 -13.17 -7.44
C VAL A 17 12.28 -13.74 -8.76
N PRO A 18 13.08 -14.53 -9.49
CA PRO A 18 12.67 -15.10 -10.78
C PRO A 18 11.40 -15.94 -10.69
N ALA A 19 10.53 -15.85 -11.68
CA ALA A 19 9.25 -16.56 -11.71
C ALA A 19 9.39 -18.09 -11.54
N ALA A 20 10.48 -18.67 -12.03
CA ALA A 20 10.76 -20.10 -11.92
C ALA A 20 10.92 -20.60 -10.48
N THR A 21 11.17 -19.71 -9.51
CA THR A 21 11.22 -20.08 -8.08
C THR A 21 9.86 -20.52 -7.54
N GLY A 22 8.77 -20.14 -8.20
CA GLY A 22 7.40 -20.37 -7.75
C GLY A 22 7.01 -19.55 -6.52
N THR A 23 7.86 -18.58 -6.14
CA THR A 23 7.56 -17.55 -5.15
C THR A 23 7.64 -16.18 -5.83
N TYR A 24 6.81 -15.25 -5.39
CA TYR A 24 6.69 -13.93 -6.01
C TYR A 24 6.90 -12.83 -4.98
N VAL A 25 7.35 -11.68 -5.48
CA VAL A 25 7.44 -10.47 -4.64
C VAL A 25 6.05 -10.06 -4.21
N GLY A 26 5.82 -10.07 -2.92
CA GLY A 26 4.53 -9.70 -2.34
C GLY A 26 4.39 -8.19 -2.12
N SER A 27 3.94 -7.81 -0.93
CA SER A 27 3.56 -6.44 -0.64
C SER A 27 4.74 -5.63 -0.08
N PRO A 28 5.20 -4.59 -0.78
CA PRO A 28 6.32 -3.75 -0.34
C PRO A 28 5.98 -2.82 0.81
N SER A 29 6.99 -2.51 1.63
CA SER A 29 6.97 -1.39 2.56
C SER A 29 8.32 -0.67 2.56
N ILE A 30 8.34 0.57 3.06
CA ILE A 30 9.53 1.40 3.17
C ILE A 30 9.43 2.28 4.42
N ALA A 31 10.56 2.50 5.09
CA ALA A 31 10.72 3.41 6.22
C ALA A 31 12.04 4.18 6.10
N ILE A 32 12.09 5.35 6.71
CA ILE A 32 13.31 6.16 6.85
C ILE A 32 13.64 6.19 8.33
N LEU A 33 14.81 5.67 8.69
CA LEU A 33 15.29 5.65 10.08
C LEU A 33 15.74 7.05 10.52
N PRO A 34 15.84 7.31 11.83
CA PRO A 34 16.30 8.61 12.34
C PRO A 34 17.69 9.04 11.84
N ASP A 35 18.56 8.10 11.52
CA ASP A 35 19.90 8.36 10.95
C ASP A 35 19.90 8.58 9.42
N GLY A 36 18.72 8.53 8.77
CA GLY A 36 18.57 8.70 7.33
C GLY A 36 18.68 7.41 6.51
N THR A 37 18.96 6.27 7.13
CA THR A 37 18.96 4.97 6.46
C THR A 37 17.57 4.61 5.94
N TYR A 38 17.48 4.11 4.72
CA TYR A 38 16.23 3.55 4.19
C TYR A 38 16.14 2.06 4.51
N VAL A 39 14.98 1.62 4.95
CA VAL A 39 14.65 0.21 5.15
C VAL A 39 13.44 -0.13 4.29
N ALA A 40 13.51 -1.21 3.54
CA ALA A 40 12.42 -1.72 2.72
C ALA A 40 12.15 -3.17 3.04
N SER A 41 10.94 -3.63 2.72
CA SER A 41 10.54 -5.02 2.92
C SER A 41 9.61 -5.50 1.82
N HIS A 42 9.56 -6.79 1.61
CA HIS A 42 8.45 -7.47 0.94
C HIS A 42 8.25 -8.86 1.54
N ASP A 43 7.04 -9.34 1.48
CA ASP A 43 6.71 -10.74 1.75
C ASP A 43 6.76 -11.57 0.47
N PHE A 44 6.67 -12.88 0.62
CA PHE A 44 6.64 -13.83 -0.48
C PHE A 44 5.27 -14.50 -0.54
N PHE A 45 4.71 -14.61 -1.73
CA PHE A 45 3.52 -15.39 -2.00
C PHE A 45 3.73 -16.31 -3.20
N GLY A 46 2.77 -17.15 -3.50
CA GLY A 46 2.81 -18.06 -4.64
C GLY A 46 2.84 -19.53 -4.25
N PRO A 47 2.81 -20.44 -5.26
CA PRO A 47 2.56 -21.87 -5.03
C PRO A 47 3.66 -22.58 -4.22
N LYS A 48 4.88 -22.06 -4.22
CA LYS A 48 6.01 -22.63 -3.45
C LYS A 48 6.33 -21.83 -2.19
N SER A 49 5.51 -20.84 -1.83
CA SER A 49 5.66 -20.06 -0.59
C SER A 49 4.95 -20.75 0.58
N ASN A 50 5.20 -20.25 1.80
CA ASN A 50 4.49 -20.67 3.02
C ASN A 50 3.39 -19.68 3.40
N GLU A 51 2.85 -18.89 2.47
CA GLU A 51 1.92 -17.81 2.76
C GLU A 51 0.69 -18.23 3.58
N GLU A 52 0.24 -19.48 3.45
CA GLU A 52 -0.93 -20.01 4.17
C GLU A 52 -0.62 -20.51 5.60
N ARG A 53 0.64 -20.54 6.02
CA ARG A 53 1.05 -21.14 7.30
C ARG A 53 1.91 -20.21 8.16
N SER A 54 3.04 -19.79 7.63
CA SER A 54 4.06 -19.00 8.32
C SER A 54 4.80 -18.19 7.29
N ALA A 55 4.13 -17.18 6.76
CA ALA A 55 4.64 -16.36 5.67
C ALA A 55 6.00 -15.72 6.00
N LEU A 56 6.82 -15.57 4.98
CA LEU A 56 8.17 -15.03 5.08
C LEU A 56 8.20 -13.58 4.57
N THR A 57 8.83 -12.70 5.33
CA THR A 57 9.12 -11.31 4.92
C THR A 57 10.63 -11.08 4.95
N ALA A 58 11.17 -10.51 3.86
CA ALA A 58 12.56 -10.10 3.77
C ALA A 58 12.70 -8.60 4.03
N ILE A 59 13.77 -8.22 4.75
CA ILE A 59 14.09 -6.84 5.12
C ILE A 59 15.39 -6.43 4.45
N PHE A 60 15.40 -5.24 3.86
CA PHE A 60 16.52 -4.67 3.11
C PHE A 60 16.89 -3.30 3.66
N SER A 61 18.14 -2.92 3.54
CA SER A 61 18.65 -1.63 4.01
C SER A 61 19.50 -0.95 2.94
N SER A 62 19.41 0.37 2.89
CA SER A 62 20.24 1.25 2.07
C SER A 62 20.79 2.39 2.92
N SER A 63 22.10 2.54 2.96
CA SER A 63 22.78 3.64 3.66
C SER A 63 23.21 4.78 2.73
N ASP A 64 22.90 4.69 1.44
CA ASP A 64 23.28 5.65 0.41
C ASP A 64 22.06 6.22 -0.34
N ARG A 65 20.97 6.42 0.39
CA ARG A 65 19.73 7.03 -0.11
C ARG A 65 19.09 6.26 -1.27
N GLY A 66 19.17 4.93 -1.23
CA GLY A 66 18.53 4.06 -2.20
C GLY A 66 19.37 3.69 -3.41
N ALA A 67 20.61 4.14 -3.50
CA ALA A 67 21.50 3.81 -4.62
C ALA A 67 21.90 2.33 -4.62
N THR A 68 22.15 1.76 -3.43
CA THR A 68 22.45 0.34 -3.24
C THR A 68 21.69 -0.23 -2.05
N TRP A 69 21.35 -1.52 -2.12
CA TRP A 69 20.54 -2.22 -1.14
C TRP A 69 21.15 -3.55 -0.76
N ARG A 70 20.95 -3.97 0.49
CA ARG A 70 21.35 -5.30 0.98
C ARG A 70 20.24 -5.90 1.84
N GLU A 71 20.06 -7.19 1.78
CA GLU A 71 19.19 -7.92 2.70
C GLU A 71 19.84 -7.98 4.08
N ILE A 72 19.10 -7.65 5.12
CA ILE A 72 19.60 -7.62 6.51
C ILE A 72 18.91 -8.60 7.43
N SER A 73 17.68 -9.02 7.14
CA SER A 73 16.98 -10.03 7.95
C SER A 73 15.84 -10.66 7.18
N ARG A 74 15.38 -11.81 7.67
CA ARG A 74 14.15 -12.49 7.25
C ARG A 74 13.33 -12.82 8.48
N ILE A 75 12.02 -12.69 8.35
CA ILE A 75 11.08 -12.90 9.45
C ILE A 75 10.05 -13.96 9.02
N ASP A 76 10.01 -15.06 9.75
CA ASP A 76 8.93 -16.04 9.66
C ASP A 76 7.72 -15.55 10.44
N GLY A 77 6.53 -15.71 9.88
CA GLY A 77 5.29 -15.30 10.52
C GLY A 77 4.97 -13.81 10.36
N ALA A 78 5.38 -13.21 9.25
CA ALA A 78 5.02 -11.84 8.86
C ALA A 78 4.54 -11.79 7.42
N PHE A 79 3.34 -11.26 7.21
CA PHE A 79 2.69 -11.14 5.92
C PHE A 79 1.89 -9.84 5.83
N TRP A 80 1.80 -9.23 4.65
CA TRP A 80 1.09 -7.96 4.43
C TRP A 80 1.52 -6.84 5.38
N SER A 81 2.79 -6.84 5.77
CA SER A 81 3.27 -6.03 6.88
C SER A 81 3.93 -4.75 6.41
N ASN A 82 3.63 -3.65 7.11
CA ASN A 82 4.28 -2.37 6.86
C ASN A 82 5.33 -2.06 7.93
N LEU A 83 6.39 -1.43 7.47
CA LEU A 83 7.40 -0.77 8.30
C LEU A 83 6.91 0.62 8.71
N PHE A 84 7.18 1.02 9.93
CA PHE A 84 7.04 2.41 10.38
C PHE A 84 7.99 2.71 11.54
N VAL A 85 8.39 3.96 11.65
CA VAL A 85 9.24 4.44 12.76
C VAL A 85 8.36 5.17 13.77
N HIS A 86 8.53 4.84 15.05
CA HIS A 86 7.85 5.51 16.13
C HIS A 86 8.78 5.60 17.34
N ARG A 87 9.00 6.82 17.83
CA ARG A 87 9.88 7.10 18.98
C ARG A 87 11.29 6.49 18.85
N GLY A 88 11.82 6.56 17.64
CA GLY A 88 13.17 6.10 17.31
C GLY A 88 13.32 4.61 17.05
N ASP A 89 12.29 3.79 17.33
CA ASP A 89 12.29 2.36 17.03
C ASP A 89 11.59 2.07 15.70
N LEU A 90 12.00 1.00 15.04
CA LEU A 90 11.38 0.48 13.83
C LEU A 90 10.37 -0.61 14.18
N TYR A 91 9.18 -0.52 13.60
CA TYR A 91 8.10 -1.50 13.79
C TYR A 91 7.72 -2.15 12.46
N LEU A 92 7.23 -3.37 12.56
CA LEU A 92 6.63 -4.12 11.45
C LEU A 92 5.26 -4.64 11.90
N MET A 93 4.19 -4.25 11.19
CA MET A 93 2.83 -4.56 11.58
C MET A 93 2.04 -5.13 10.40
N GLY A 94 1.40 -6.26 10.60
CA GLY A 94 0.60 -6.95 9.60
C GLY A 94 -0.03 -8.21 10.16
N THR A 95 -0.05 -9.29 9.37
CA THR A 95 -0.58 -10.58 9.81
C THR A 95 0.51 -11.65 9.89
N THR A 96 0.23 -12.76 10.58
CA THR A 96 1.18 -13.89 10.69
C THR A 96 1.34 -14.64 9.38
N HIS A 97 0.29 -14.71 8.59
CA HIS A 97 0.21 -15.40 7.30
C HIS A 97 -1.05 -14.93 6.57
N HIS A 98 -1.32 -15.47 5.40
CA HIS A 98 -2.54 -15.20 4.62
C HIS A 98 -3.79 -15.47 5.48
N HIS A 99 -4.57 -14.44 5.74
CA HIS A 99 -5.69 -14.44 6.69
C HIS A 99 -5.32 -14.86 8.12
N GLY A 100 -4.11 -14.54 8.54
CA GLY A 100 -3.62 -14.84 9.88
C GLY A 100 -4.08 -13.88 10.96
N LEU A 101 -3.40 -13.96 12.10
CA LEU A 101 -3.62 -13.07 13.24
C LEU A 101 -2.87 -11.75 13.05
N ILE A 102 -3.36 -10.67 13.66
CA ILE A 102 -2.67 -9.37 13.64
C ILE A 102 -1.51 -9.41 14.62
N VAL A 103 -0.32 -9.04 14.11
CA VAL A 103 0.92 -9.01 14.87
C VAL A 103 1.68 -7.71 14.64
N ILE A 104 2.43 -7.29 15.66
CA ILE A 104 3.36 -6.17 15.59
C ILE A 104 4.70 -6.60 16.19
N ARG A 105 5.79 -6.20 15.54
CA ARG A 105 7.17 -6.47 15.96
C ARG A 105 7.94 -5.17 16.08
N ARG A 106 8.92 -5.14 16.95
CA ARG A 106 9.83 -4.01 17.13
C ARG A 106 11.27 -4.42 16.90
N SER A 107 12.01 -3.55 16.22
CA SER A 107 13.45 -3.61 16.06
C SER A 107 14.09 -2.35 16.63
N ARG A 108 15.15 -2.52 17.43
CA ARG A 108 15.95 -1.43 17.99
C ARG A 108 17.32 -1.28 17.34
N ASP A 109 17.59 -2.07 16.32
CA ASP A 109 18.87 -2.12 15.60
C ASP A 109 18.72 -1.92 14.07
N GLY A 110 17.70 -1.15 13.67
CA GLY A 110 17.50 -0.78 12.29
C GLY A 110 16.95 -1.89 11.40
N GLY A 111 16.35 -2.94 11.98
CA GLY A 111 15.72 -4.04 11.25
C GLY A 111 16.53 -5.31 11.16
N THR A 112 17.67 -5.39 11.86
CA THR A 112 18.51 -6.60 11.89
C THR A 112 17.89 -7.69 12.77
N THR A 113 17.43 -7.34 13.97
CA THR A 113 16.72 -8.25 14.87
C THR A 113 15.37 -7.69 15.28
N TRP A 114 14.44 -8.58 15.61
CA TRP A 114 13.05 -8.25 15.86
C TRP A 114 12.51 -9.00 17.07
N THR A 115 11.57 -8.39 17.77
CA THR A 115 10.78 -9.09 18.78
C THR A 115 9.91 -10.17 18.13
N THR A 116 9.58 -11.22 18.89
CA THR A 116 8.71 -12.30 18.44
C THR A 116 7.35 -12.20 19.13
N PRO A 117 6.24 -12.03 18.40
CA PRO A 117 4.91 -11.96 19.00
C PRO A 117 4.43 -13.36 19.39
N VAL A 118 4.33 -13.60 20.70
CA VAL A 118 3.88 -14.90 21.24
C VAL A 118 2.62 -14.80 22.11
N ASP A 119 2.38 -13.60 22.69
CA ASP A 119 1.25 -13.36 23.59
C ASP A 119 0.79 -11.89 23.56
N ALA A 120 -0.16 -11.56 24.42
CA ALA A 120 -0.75 -10.22 24.51
C ALA A 120 0.26 -9.11 24.88
N ALA A 121 1.37 -9.45 25.51
CA ALA A 121 2.39 -8.48 25.93
C ALA A 121 3.53 -8.33 24.92
N THR A 122 3.63 -9.20 23.92
CA THR A 122 4.77 -9.29 23.01
C THR A 122 4.43 -9.02 21.54
N GLY A 123 3.24 -8.49 21.25
CA GLY A 123 2.86 -8.07 19.90
C GLY A 123 1.84 -8.97 19.19
N LEU A 124 1.30 -9.99 19.83
CA LEU A 124 0.16 -10.74 19.30
C LEU A 124 -1.12 -9.99 19.63
N LEU A 125 -1.63 -9.20 18.68
CA LEU A 125 -2.72 -8.25 18.93
C LEU A 125 -4.11 -8.89 18.87
N THR A 126 -4.25 -10.03 18.19
CA THR A 126 -5.50 -10.79 18.14
C THR A 126 -5.23 -12.26 18.50
N PRO A 127 -5.93 -12.84 19.51
CA PRO A 127 -5.69 -14.22 19.92
C PRO A 127 -6.34 -15.25 18.98
N LYS A 128 -7.30 -14.82 18.18
CA LYS A 128 -8.09 -15.66 17.25
C LYS A 128 -8.66 -14.81 16.14
N GLY A 129 -9.23 -15.47 15.13
CA GLY A 129 -9.86 -14.83 13.98
C GLY A 129 -9.01 -14.95 12.72
N ALA A 130 -9.47 -14.30 11.68
CA ALA A 130 -8.78 -14.20 10.39
C ALA A 130 -8.83 -12.74 9.92
N TYR A 131 -7.69 -12.22 9.49
CA TYR A 131 -7.56 -10.81 9.15
C TYR A 131 -6.87 -10.63 7.80
N HIS A 132 -7.16 -9.50 7.18
CA HIS A 132 -6.57 -9.08 5.92
C HIS A 132 -6.05 -7.66 6.04
N THR A 133 -4.99 -7.35 5.32
CA THR A 133 -4.47 -6.00 5.14
C THR A 133 -3.53 -5.97 3.94
N ALA A 134 -2.82 -4.87 3.77
CA ALA A 134 -1.62 -4.67 2.97
C ALA A 134 -0.67 -3.79 3.79
N PRO A 135 0.56 -3.51 3.35
CA PRO A 135 1.41 -2.53 3.99
C PRO A 135 0.82 -1.13 3.87
N MET A 136 -0.03 -0.78 4.81
CA MET A 136 -0.77 0.48 4.83
C MET A 136 -0.14 1.46 5.81
N PRO A 137 -0.32 2.78 5.62
CA PRO A 137 0.25 3.77 6.53
C PRO A 137 -0.25 3.63 7.97
N VAL A 138 0.67 3.77 8.93
CA VAL A 138 0.36 4.09 10.32
C VAL A 138 0.50 5.59 10.46
N ILE A 139 -0.54 6.28 10.92
CA ILE A 139 -0.53 7.74 11.03
C ILE A 139 -0.78 8.20 12.47
N PRO A 140 -0.07 9.25 12.94
CA PRO A 140 -0.39 9.91 14.20
C PRO A 140 -1.54 10.90 13.99
N HIS A 141 -2.49 10.90 14.90
CA HIS A 141 -3.56 11.91 14.97
C HIS A 141 -4.19 11.93 16.36
N ALA A 142 -4.37 13.13 16.90
CA ALA A 142 -5.03 13.37 18.19
C ALA A 142 -4.47 12.50 19.34
N GLY A 143 -3.15 12.37 19.40
CA GLY A 143 -2.45 11.61 20.44
C GLY A 143 -2.51 10.09 20.28
N ARG A 144 -2.96 9.60 19.15
CA ARG A 144 -3.06 8.17 18.82
C ARG A 144 -2.37 7.85 17.51
N LEU A 145 -1.96 6.57 17.36
CA LEU A 145 -1.56 5.97 16.09
C LEU A 145 -2.74 5.19 15.53
N TRP A 146 -2.93 5.27 14.21
CA TRP A 146 -4.08 4.68 13.51
C TRP A 146 -3.62 3.80 12.36
N ARG A 147 -4.21 2.62 12.25
CA ARG A 147 -3.90 1.63 11.21
C ARG A 147 -5.15 0.85 10.82
N ALA A 148 -5.50 0.88 9.54
CA ALA A 148 -6.62 0.10 9.02
C ALA A 148 -6.25 -1.38 8.84
N PHE A 149 -7.22 -2.25 9.07
CA PHE A 149 -7.22 -3.67 8.76
C PHE A 149 -8.61 -4.08 8.24
N GLU A 150 -8.74 -5.29 7.77
CA GLU A 150 -10.03 -5.92 7.52
C GLU A 150 -10.16 -7.20 8.35
N ASP A 151 -11.34 -7.42 8.93
CA ASP A 151 -11.73 -8.70 9.48
C ASP A 151 -12.14 -9.61 8.30
N ALA A 152 -11.49 -10.74 8.14
CA ALA A 152 -11.73 -11.66 7.04
C ALA A 152 -12.74 -12.77 7.39
N GLY A 153 -13.44 -12.64 8.53
CA GLY A 153 -14.42 -13.59 9.03
C GLY A 153 -15.82 -13.46 8.42
N GLY A 154 -16.04 -12.57 7.47
CA GLY A 154 -17.34 -12.32 6.84
C GLY A 154 -17.79 -13.35 5.80
N GLY A 155 -17.16 -14.53 5.76
CA GLY A 155 -17.47 -15.60 4.81
C GLY A 155 -16.21 -16.28 4.29
N THR A 156 -16.31 -16.98 3.14
CA THR A 156 -15.19 -17.68 2.50
C THR A 156 -14.84 -17.14 1.12
N ALA A 157 -15.75 -16.40 0.47
CA ALA A 157 -15.51 -15.84 -0.85
C ALA A 157 -14.51 -14.69 -0.76
N TRP A 158 -13.48 -14.74 -1.61
CA TRP A 158 -12.46 -13.68 -1.67
C TRP A 158 -13.09 -12.30 -1.79
N GLY A 159 -12.57 -11.36 -1.03
CA GLY A 159 -13.00 -9.97 -1.04
C GLY A 159 -14.34 -9.72 -0.36
N LYS A 160 -15.36 -10.52 -0.60
CA LYS A 160 -16.67 -10.39 0.05
C LYS A 160 -16.61 -10.67 1.55
N ARG A 161 -15.64 -11.46 1.97
CA ARG A 161 -15.40 -11.80 3.38
C ARG A 161 -14.77 -10.65 4.18
N TYR A 162 -14.24 -9.62 3.53
CA TYR A 162 -13.50 -8.54 4.18
C TYR A 162 -14.45 -7.49 4.76
N MET A 163 -14.32 -7.27 6.07
CA MET A 163 -15.06 -6.26 6.80
C MET A 163 -14.10 -5.16 7.23
N ALA A 164 -14.41 -3.91 6.89
CA ALA A 164 -13.53 -2.78 7.11
C ALA A 164 -13.47 -2.41 8.60
N MET A 165 -12.26 -2.26 9.15
CA MET A 165 -12.05 -1.88 10.56
C MET A 165 -10.81 -1.00 10.72
N MET A 166 -10.72 -0.36 11.89
CA MET A 166 -9.62 0.52 12.27
C MET A 166 -9.06 0.12 13.62
N LEU A 167 -7.74 0.06 13.72
CA LEU A 167 -7.01 -0.13 14.98
C LEU A 167 -6.37 1.19 15.37
N SER A 168 -6.32 1.44 16.68
CA SER A 168 -5.60 2.59 17.21
C SER A 168 -5.02 2.31 18.60
N ALA A 169 -3.95 3.01 18.93
CA ALA A 169 -3.31 2.97 20.25
C ALA A 169 -2.80 4.37 20.61
N PRO A 170 -2.77 4.73 21.89
CA PRO A 170 -2.12 5.97 22.31
C PRO A 170 -0.66 6.02 21.85
N GLU A 171 -0.20 7.16 21.36
CA GLU A 171 1.20 7.34 20.90
C GLU A 171 2.23 7.02 21.99
N GLU A 172 1.87 7.21 23.26
CA GLU A 172 2.75 6.98 24.40
C GLU A 172 2.74 5.55 24.92
N ALA A 173 1.82 4.73 24.45
CA ALA A 173 1.64 3.38 24.95
C ALA A 173 2.70 2.41 24.38
N ASP A 174 2.91 1.31 25.10
CA ASP A 174 3.62 0.15 24.56
C ASP A 174 2.81 -0.50 23.44
N LEU A 175 3.27 -0.36 22.20
CA LEU A 175 2.57 -0.87 21.02
C LEU A 175 2.58 -2.40 20.92
N LEU A 176 3.46 -3.08 21.66
CA LEU A 176 3.48 -4.54 21.69
C LEU A 176 2.42 -5.11 22.62
N ASN A 177 1.83 -4.30 23.49
CA ASN A 177 0.80 -4.74 24.42
C ASN A 177 -0.58 -4.60 23.82
N ARG A 178 -1.28 -5.73 23.60
CA ARG A 178 -2.64 -5.81 23.05
C ARG A 178 -3.63 -4.90 23.79
N THR A 179 -3.51 -4.77 25.11
CA THR A 179 -4.46 -4.00 25.93
C THR A 179 -4.45 -2.51 25.63
N ASN A 180 -3.41 -2.01 24.96
CA ASN A 180 -3.29 -0.62 24.55
C ASN A 180 -4.00 -0.32 23.20
N TRP A 181 -4.40 -1.36 22.47
CA TRP A 181 -5.04 -1.21 21.18
C TRP A 181 -6.57 -1.20 21.28
N THR A 182 -7.17 -0.24 20.61
CA THR A 182 -8.61 -0.12 20.42
C THR A 182 -8.95 -0.60 19.01
N PHE A 183 -9.98 -1.42 18.89
CA PHE A 183 -10.52 -1.93 17.63
C PHE A 183 -11.90 -1.33 17.40
N SER A 184 -12.14 -0.77 16.22
CA SER A 184 -13.49 -0.38 15.82
C SER A 184 -14.34 -1.63 15.53
N ASN A 185 -15.65 -1.44 15.38
CA ASN A 185 -16.49 -2.44 14.74
C ASN A 185 -15.99 -2.70 13.30
N ALA A 186 -16.23 -3.91 12.79
CA ALA A 186 -15.94 -4.29 11.42
C ALA A 186 -17.21 -4.17 10.57
N ILE A 187 -17.13 -3.45 9.45
CA ILE A 187 -18.28 -3.18 8.57
C ILE A 187 -18.29 -4.19 7.43
N PRO A 188 -19.32 -5.06 7.32
CA PRO A 188 -19.45 -5.95 6.18
C PRO A 188 -19.83 -5.19 4.92
N SER A 189 -19.35 -5.65 3.78
CA SER A 189 -19.74 -5.11 2.48
C SER A 189 -21.07 -5.70 1.99
N GLN A 190 -21.69 -5.01 1.03
CA GLN A 190 -22.95 -5.44 0.42
C GLN A 190 -22.84 -5.42 -1.10
N SER A 191 -23.16 -6.55 -1.74
CA SER A 191 -23.05 -6.70 -3.19
C SER A 191 -24.01 -5.78 -3.99
N LYS A 192 -25.04 -5.25 -3.35
CA LYS A 192 -26.00 -4.31 -3.96
C LYS A 192 -25.44 -2.90 -4.18
N TRP A 193 -24.33 -2.56 -3.50
CA TRP A 193 -23.72 -1.24 -3.66
C TRP A 193 -23.27 -0.98 -5.10
N LEU A 194 -23.24 0.28 -5.50
CA LEU A 194 -22.89 0.72 -6.84
C LEU A 194 -23.74 0.04 -7.92
N ALA A 195 -25.07 -0.06 -7.67
CA ALA A 195 -26.02 -0.73 -8.56
C ALA A 195 -25.62 -2.18 -8.90
N GLY A 196 -25.09 -2.91 -7.92
CA GLY A 196 -24.65 -4.29 -8.08
C GLY A 196 -23.27 -4.48 -8.70
N ARG A 197 -22.53 -3.40 -8.97
CA ARG A 197 -21.17 -3.46 -9.52
C ARG A 197 -20.08 -3.67 -8.46
N PHE A 198 -20.40 -3.50 -7.19
CA PHE A 198 -19.45 -3.68 -6.09
C PHE A 198 -19.10 -5.17 -5.91
N ASN A 199 -17.81 -5.49 -5.97
CA ASN A 199 -17.32 -6.85 -5.73
C ASN A 199 -16.71 -7.03 -4.35
N ALA A 200 -15.86 -6.09 -3.93
CA ALA A 200 -15.16 -6.15 -2.65
C ALA A 200 -14.57 -4.80 -2.29
N TRP A 201 -14.27 -4.61 -1.01
CA TRP A 201 -13.35 -3.59 -0.55
C TRP A 201 -12.25 -4.19 0.31
N LEU A 202 -11.09 -3.56 0.35
CA LEU A 202 -9.91 -4.04 1.07
C LEU A 202 -8.85 -2.94 1.14
N GLU A 203 -7.79 -3.21 1.91
CA GLU A 203 -6.55 -2.42 1.93
C GLU A 203 -6.81 -0.94 2.25
N GLY A 204 -7.41 -0.73 3.43
CA GLY A 204 -7.81 0.60 3.87
C GLY A 204 -6.64 1.49 4.28
N ASN A 205 -6.85 2.79 4.09
CA ASN A 205 -5.95 3.86 4.51
C ASN A 205 -6.52 4.62 5.68
N ALA A 206 -5.80 4.71 6.79
CA ALA A 206 -6.07 5.69 7.82
C ALA A 206 -5.66 7.08 7.30
N VAL A 207 -6.61 7.99 7.20
CA VAL A 207 -6.41 9.35 6.66
C VAL A 207 -7.22 10.34 7.49
N VAL A 208 -6.68 11.53 7.69
CA VAL A 208 -7.39 12.63 8.36
C VAL A 208 -7.78 13.66 7.32
N ASP A 209 -9.06 14.03 7.26
CA ASP A 209 -9.56 15.05 6.35
C ASP A 209 -9.25 16.47 6.82
N GLY A 210 -9.67 17.47 6.05
CA GLY A 210 -9.43 18.88 6.36
C GLY A 210 -10.15 19.38 7.62
N SER A 211 -11.15 18.66 8.11
CA SER A 211 -11.89 19.00 9.34
C SER A 211 -11.33 18.30 10.59
N GLY A 212 -10.34 17.43 10.44
CA GLY A 212 -9.80 16.60 11.52
C GLY A 212 -10.55 15.28 11.74
N GLN A 213 -11.48 14.92 10.85
CA GLN A 213 -12.18 13.64 10.89
C GLN A 213 -11.26 12.52 10.42
N LEU A 214 -11.17 11.46 11.21
CA LEU A 214 -10.47 10.24 10.79
C LEU A 214 -11.34 9.46 9.80
N LEU A 215 -10.72 9.10 8.69
CA LEU A 215 -11.31 8.30 7.61
C LEU A 215 -10.54 6.99 7.43
N ASN A 216 -11.23 6.00 6.90
CA ASN A 216 -10.63 4.81 6.32
C ASN A 216 -11.00 4.79 4.83
N MET A 217 -10.01 5.00 3.96
CA MET A 217 -10.23 4.98 2.50
C MET A 217 -9.76 3.65 1.93
N LEU A 218 -10.71 2.92 1.32
CA LEU A 218 -10.50 1.55 0.87
C LEU A 218 -10.45 1.43 -0.65
N ARG A 219 -9.60 0.54 -1.12
CA ARG A 219 -9.65 -0.03 -2.46
C ARG A 219 -11.00 -0.70 -2.70
N VAL A 220 -11.55 -0.53 -3.91
CA VAL A 220 -12.82 -1.16 -4.33
C VAL A 220 -12.59 -2.00 -5.59
N ALA A 221 -12.86 -3.30 -5.50
CA ALA A 221 -12.84 -4.19 -6.64
C ALA A 221 -14.13 -4.06 -7.45
N LEU A 222 -14.00 -3.86 -8.75
CA LEU A 222 -15.08 -3.57 -9.68
C LEU A 222 -14.95 -4.41 -10.97
N PRO A 223 -16.07 -4.66 -11.69
CA PRO A 223 -16.02 -5.16 -13.05
C PRO A 223 -15.39 -4.11 -14.00
N PRO A 224 -15.15 -4.44 -15.28
CA PRO A 224 -14.63 -3.47 -16.25
C PRO A 224 -15.39 -2.15 -16.22
N GLY A 225 -14.63 -1.05 -16.17
CA GLY A 225 -15.15 0.31 -16.07
C GLY A 225 -14.31 1.23 -15.20
N PRO A 226 -14.82 2.43 -14.87
CA PRO A 226 -14.13 3.42 -14.05
C PRO A 226 -13.82 2.90 -12.65
N GLU A 227 -12.70 3.38 -12.10
CA GLU A 227 -12.24 3.02 -10.77
C GLU A 227 -12.79 3.93 -9.68
N GLN A 228 -13.06 3.37 -8.50
CA GLN A 228 -13.58 4.08 -7.34
C GLN A 228 -12.85 3.65 -6.07
N ALA A 229 -12.97 4.48 -5.02
CA ALA A 229 -12.58 4.16 -3.65
C ALA A 229 -13.78 4.38 -2.73
N ALA A 230 -13.74 3.74 -1.55
CA ALA A 230 -14.76 3.90 -0.52
C ALA A 230 -14.20 4.69 0.67
N ILE A 231 -15.03 5.54 1.29
CA ILE A 231 -14.68 6.34 2.45
C ILE A 231 -15.55 5.93 3.63
N VAL A 232 -14.94 5.35 4.64
CA VAL A 232 -15.54 5.03 5.94
C VAL A 232 -15.13 6.13 6.93
N THR A 233 -16.03 6.57 7.78
CA THR A 233 -15.71 7.49 8.89
C THR A 233 -15.47 6.72 10.18
N VAL A 234 -14.50 7.17 10.98
CA VAL A 234 -14.13 6.54 12.25
C VAL A 234 -14.23 7.57 13.36
N SER A 235 -14.86 7.20 14.50
CA SER A 235 -14.99 8.07 15.66
C SER A 235 -13.64 8.42 16.29
N ALA A 236 -13.56 9.55 16.97
CA ALA A 236 -12.33 10.04 17.59
C ALA A 236 -11.78 9.09 18.66
N ASP A 237 -12.62 8.30 19.31
CA ASP A 237 -12.21 7.28 20.29
C ASP A 237 -11.78 5.95 19.63
N GLY A 238 -11.92 5.82 18.31
CA GLY A 238 -11.55 4.64 17.56
C GLY A 238 -12.49 3.44 17.68
N GLN A 239 -13.64 3.60 18.34
CA GLN A 239 -14.53 2.48 18.62
C GLN A 239 -15.61 2.27 17.55
N THR A 240 -15.98 3.32 16.82
CA THR A 240 -17.11 3.27 15.89
C THR A 240 -16.70 3.66 14.49
N ALA A 241 -16.94 2.77 13.54
CA ALA A 241 -16.80 3.00 12.10
C ALA A 241 -18.17 2.98 11.44
N VAL A 242 -18.42 3.93 10.53
CA VAL A 242 -19.69 4.11 9.82
C VAL A 242 -19.44 4.28 8.34
N PHE A 243 -20.26 3.64 7.52
CA PHE A 243 -20.23 3.80 6.06
C PHE A 243 -21.63 4.16 5.53
N ASP A 244 -21.69 5.24 4.78
CA ASP A 244 -22.90 5.64 4.03
C ASP A 244 -22.66 5.40 2.53
N PRO A 245 -23.29 4.39 1.91
CA PRO A 245 -23.09 4.10 0.49
C PRO A 245 -23.58 5.22 -0.44
N ALA A 246 -24.48 6.10 0.02
CA ALA A 246 -24.96 7.21 -0.78
C ALA A 246 -23.91 8.30 -1.02
N SER A 247 -22.96 8.47 -0.10
CA SER A 247 -21.93 9.51 -0.16
C SER A 247 -20.50 8.98 -0.05
N GLY A 248 -20.32 7.70 0.27
CA GLY A 248 -19.04 7.11 0.63
C GLY A 248 -18.20 6.59 -0.54
N PHE A 249 -18.71 6.58 -1.77
CA PHE A 249 -17.93 6.20 -2.95
C PHE A 249 -17.48 7.44 -3.72
N VAL A 250 -16.21 7.44 -4.11
CA VAL A 250 -15.61 8.55 -4.88
C VAL A 250 -14.86 7.99 -6.09
N ASN A 251 -14.81 8.78 -7.16
CA ASN A 251 -13.96 8.45 -8.31
C ASN A 251 -12.49 8.54 -7.89
N PHE A 252 -11.75 7.49 -8.17
CA PHE A 252 -10.37 7.38 -7.75
C PHE A 252 -9.57 6.60 -8.80
N PRO A 253 -8.76 7.26 -9.64
CA PRO A 253 -7.88 6.57 -10.57
C PRO A 253 -6.90 5.67 -9.80
N GLY A 254 -6.91 4.37 -10.12
CA GLY A 254 -6.13 3.39 -9.37
C GLY A 254 -6.85 2.80 -8.15
N GLY A 255 -8.11 3.13 -7.91
CA GLY A 255 -8.88 2.66 -6.75
C GLY A 255 -9.16 1.16 -6.73
N ALA A 256 -8.98 0.47 -7.83
CA ALA A 256 -9.14 -1.00 -7.91
C ALA A 256 -7.85 -1.78 -7.58
N LYS A 257 -6.77 -1.11 -7.25
CA LYS A 257 -5.51 -1.68 -6.75
C LYS A 257 -5.12 -0.99 -5.44
N LYS A 258 -4.18 -1.60 -4.70
CA LYS A 258 -3.67 -1.00 -3.46
C LYS A 258 -3.10 0.39 -3.74
N PHE A 259 -3.47 1.36 -2.92
CA PHE A 259 -2.91 2.70 -2.91
C PHE A 259 -2.66 3.16 -1.47
N SER A 260 -1.67 4.02 -1.28
CA SER A 260 -1.37 4.64 0.02
C SER A 260 -1.51 6.14 -0.10
N ILE A 261 -2.33 6.72 0.76
CA ILE A 261 -2.55 8.18 0.82
C ILE A 261 -1.77 8.76 1.99
N ARG A 262 -1.08 9.88 1.76
CA ARG A 262 -0.44 10.65 2.82
C ARG A 262 -0.75 12.14 2.68
N ARG A 263 -1.03 12.79 3.80
CA ARG A 263 -1.21 14.24 3.87
C ARG A 263 0.14 14.93 3.76
N ASP A 264 0.20 15.99 2.96
CA ASP A 264 1.41 16.80 2.81
C ASP A 264 1.72 17.54 4.12
N PRO A 265 2.90 17.29 4.73
CA PRO A 265 3.26 17.93 5.99
C PRO A 265 3.42 19.46 5.89
N ARG A 266 3.69 20.00 4.72
CA ARG A 266 3.75 21.46 4.50
C ARG A 266 2.39 22.12 4.66
N THR A 267 1.31 21.41 4.34
CA THR A 267 -0.05 21.91 4.41
C THR A 267 -0.74 21.60 5.75
N GLN A 268 -0.03 20.97 6.69
CA GLN A 268 -0.47 20.85 8.08
C GLN A 268 -0.23 22.14 8.89
N ALA A 269 0.05 23.19 8.23
CA ALA A 269 0.69 24.40 8.67
C ALA A 269 0.13 25.08 9.92
N VAL A 270 1.03 25.64 10.61
CA VAL A 270 1.00 26.85 11.41
C VAL A 270 -0.11 27.81 10.95
N SER A 271 -0.99 28.18 11.88
CA SER A 271 -2.00 29.21 11.70
C SER A 271 -1.42 30.46 11.02
N GLY A 272 -1.87 30.74 9.80
CA GLY A 272 -1.46 31.92 9.04
C GLY A 272 -0.98 31.70 7.61
N ASN A 273 -0.86 30.46 7.15
CA ASN A 273 -0.65 30.16 5.73
C ASN A 273 -2.00 29.80 5.09
N ASP A 274 -2.36 30.53 4.03
CA ASP A 274 -3.55 30.28 3.21
C ASP A 274 -3.42 29.04 2.30
N GLU A 275 -2.42 28.17 2.54
CA GLU A 275 -2.25 26.95 1.78
C GLU A 275 -3.31 25.93 2.20
N LYS A 276 -4.13 25.55 1.23
CA LYS A 276 -5.12 24.47 1.41
C LYS A 276 -4.42 23.14 1.71
N PRO A 277 -4.99 22.32 2.58
CA PRO A 277 -4.46 20.96 2.80
C PRO A 277 -4.41 20.20 1.49
N SER A 278 -3.41 19.36 1.35
CA SER A 278 -3.28 18.46 0.21
C SER A 278 -2.89 17.06 0.63
N TRP A 279 -3.35 16.10 -0.14
CA TRP A 279 -3.04 14.68 0.01
C TRP A 279 -2.46 14.17 -1.30
N TRP A 280 -1.55 13.23 -1.18
CA TRP A 280 -0.83 12.67 -2.31
C TRP A 280 -0.94 11.15 -2.29
N THR A 281 -0.82 10.55 -3.47
CA THR A 281 -0.68 9.11 -3.62
C THR A 281 0.07 8.78 -4.91
N LEU A 282 0.74 7.62 -4.90
CA LEU A 282 1.24 6.97 -6.10
C LEU A 282 0.29 5.81 -6.40
N ALA A 283 -0.49 5.93 -7.46
CA ALA A 283 -1.55 4.99 -7.78
C ALA A 283 -1.31 4.28 -9.12
N THR A 284 -1.69 3.01 -9.18
CA THR A 284 -1.68 2.23 -10.42
C THR A 284 -2.98 2.50 -11.16
N ALA A 285 -3.02 3.60 -11.90
CA ALA A 285 -4.19 4.02 -12.65
C ALA A 285 -4.34 3.26 -13.97
N VAL A 286 -5.55 3.21 -14.49
CA VAL A 286 -5.85 2.66 -15.82
C VAL A 286 -6.04 3.82 -16.80
N PRO A 287 -5.09 4.06 -17.71
CA PRO A 287 -5.28 5.08 -18.73
C PRO A 287 -6.49 4.79 -19.64
N PRO A 288 -7.21 5.82 -20.10
CA PRO A 288 -8.38 5.63 -20.95
C PRO A 288 -8.10 4.79 -22.21
N GLN A 289 -6.96 4.99 -22.86
CA GLN A 289 -6.60 4.23 -24.07
C GLN A 289 -6.26 2.77 -23.73
N VAL A 290 -5.66 2.49 -22.57
CA VAL A 290 -5.40 1.13 -22.11
C VAL A 290 -6.71 0.41 -21.79
N ALA A 291 -7.65 1.08 -21.12
CA ALA A 291 -8.99 0.54 -20.85
C ALA A 291 -9.73 0.22 -22.17
N ALA A 292 -9.70 1.12 -23.15
CA ALA A 292 -10.33 0.94 -24.45
C ALA A 292 -9.76 -0.27 -25.23
N ALA A 293 -8.45 -0.49 -25.12
CA ALA A 293 -7.77 -1.64 -25.74
C ALA A 293 -8.01 -2.97 -24.98
N ASN A 294 -8.48 -2.92 -23.75
CA ASN A 294 -8.71 -4.08 -22.87
C ASN A 294 -10.12 -4.07 -22.26
N PRO A 295 -11.20 -4.00 -23.07
CA PRO A 295 -12.55 -3.72 -22.57
C PRO A 295 -13.14 -4.82 -21.68
N ARG A 296 -12.57 -6.01 -21.70
CA ARG A 296 -13.01 -7.16 -20.89
C ARG A 296 -12.18 -7.35 -19.62
N ARG A 297 -11.05 -6.64 -19.47
CA ARG A 297 -10.24 -6.72 -18.25
C ARG A 297 -10.85 -5.87 -17.14
N ARG A 298 -10.92 -6.43 -15.94
CA ARG A 298 -11.25 -5.67 -14.74
C ARG A 298 -10.10 -4.67 -14.45
N PRO A 299 -10.40 -3.48 -13.94
CA PRO A 299 -9.36 -2.49 -13.63
C PRO A 299 -8.33 -3.03 -12.63
N GLY A 300 -8.70 -3.93 -11.72
CA GLY A 300 -7.79 -4.60 -10.81
C GLY A 300 -6.72 -5.47 -11.47
N SER A 301 -6.90 -5.86 -12.73
CA SER A 301 -5.95 -6.65 -13.51
C SER A 301 -5.17 -5.85 -14.57
N ILE A 302 -5.25 -4.52 -14.53
CA ILE A 302 -4.47 -3.61 -15.38
C ILE A 302 -3.53 -2.82 -14.48
N ARG A 303 -2.22 -3.08 -14.60
CA ARG A 303 -1.22 -2.62 -13.64
C ARG A 303 0.01 -1.97 -14.28
N ASN A 304 -0.07 -1.61 -15.56
CA ASN A 304 1.09 -1.18 -16.36
C ASN A 304 1.39 0.32 -16.32
N THR A 305 0.71 1.10 -15.45
CA THR A 305 0.90 2.56 -15.38
C THR A 305 0.83 3.05 -13.93
N LEU A 306 1.87 3.72 -13.48
CA LEU A 306 1.94 4.35 -12.17
C LEU A 306 1.89 5.87 -12.32
N VAL A 307 1.01 6.52 -11.56
CA VAL A 307 0.83 7.97 -11.59
C VAL A 307 1.00 8.59 -10.21
N LEU A 308 1.45 9.85 -10.20
CA LEU A 308 1.39 10.73 -9.04
C LEU A 308 0.06 11.48 -9.07
N MET A 309 -0.70 11.40 -7.98
CA MET A 309 -1.97 12.09 -7.83
C MET A 309 -2.01 12.98 -6.60
N ARG A 310 -2.80 14.05 -6.68
CA ARG A 310 -3.03 15.03 -5.62
C ARG A 310 -4.53 15.26 -5.42
N SER A 311 -4.93 15.51 -4.17
CA SER A 311 -6.29 15.97 -3.82
C SER A 311 -6.22 17.09 -2.78
N GLU A 312 -7.19 17.98 -2.81
CA GLU A 312 -7.38 19.03 -1.80
C GLU A 312 -8.54 18.71 -0.83
N ASP A 313 -9.29 17.63 -1.09
CA ASP A 313 -10.50 17.30 -0.33
C ASP A 313 -10.71 15.79 -0.10
N LEU A 314 -9.79 14.94 -0.57
CA LEU A 314 -9.88 13.47 -0.57
C LEU A 314 -10.99 12.89 -1.46
N ARG A 315 -11.76 13.72 -2.16
CA ARG A 315 -12.88 13.30 -3.01
C ARG A 315 -12.59 13.46 -4.49
N GLN A 316 -11.91 14.53 -4.87
CA GLN A 316 -11.50 14.79 -6.24
C GLN A 316 -9.98 14.64 -6.34
N TRP A 317 -9.54 13.82 -7.26
CA TRP A 317 -8.12 13.48 -7.46
C TRP A 317 -7.64 13.90 -8.82
N GLU A 318 -6.53 14.60 -8.85
CA GLU A 318 -5.85 15.08 -10.05
C GLU A 318 -4.63 14.23 -10.34
N ILE A 319 -4.53 13.70 -11.56
CA ILE A 319 -3.31 13.06 -12.04
C ILE A 319 -2.30 14.16 -12.39
N ARG A 320 -1.18 14.17 -11.69
CA ARG A 320 -0.13 15.17 -11.83
C ARG A 320 0.94 14.77 -12.84
N THR A 321 1.30 13.50 -12.88
CA THR A 321 2.44 13.01 -13.67
C THR A 321 2.31 11.53 -13.87
N VAL A 322 2.62 11.02 -15.06
CA VAL A 322 2.82 9.60 -15.31
C VAL A 322 4.27 9.27 -14.95
N LEU A 323 4.45 8.47 -13.90
CA LEU A 323 5.78 8.14 -13.36
C LEU A 323 6.42 6.94 -14.04
N LEU A 324 5.63 5.89 -14.31
CA LEU A 324 6.05 4.66 -14.95
C LEU A 324 4.97 4.18 -15.90
N HIS A 325 5.36 3.62 -17.02
CA HIS A 325 4.46 3.03 -17.99
C HIS A 325 5.16 1.97 -18.83
N HIS A 326 4.47 0.85 -19.06
CA HIS A 326 4.85 -0.13 -20.06
C HIS A 326 3.65 -0.41 -20.95
N PRO A 327 3.79 -0.51 -22.29
CA PRO A 327 2.65 -0.70 -23.19
C PRO A 327 1.99 -2.08 -23.10
N GLU A 328 2.72 -3.10 -22.68
CA GLU A 328 2.20 -4.47 -22.54
C GLU A 328 1.54 -4.66 -21.16
N VAL A 329 0.34 -5.24 -21.12
CA VAL A 329 -0.51 -5.30 -19.93
C VAL A 329 -0.42 -6.64 -19.20
N ALA A 330 -0.19 -7.75 -19.92
CA ALA A 330 -0.34 -9.09 -19.33
C ALA A 330 0.76 -9.44 -18.32
N ASP A 331 2.01 -9.04 -18.59
CA ASP A 331 3.19 -9.45 -17.84
C ASP A 331 3.95 -8.29 -17.20
N HIS A 332 3.45 -7.06 -17.33
CA HIS A 332 4.09 -5.86 -16.79
C HIS A 332 3.17 -5.14 -15.80
N GLY A 333 3.74 -4.76 -14.66
CA GLY A 333 2.97 -4.07 -13.62
C GLY A 333 3.86 -3.30 -12.65
N PHE A 334 3.34 -2.13 -12.22
CA PHE A 334 3.91 -1.27 -11.18
C PHE A 334 2.82 -1.07 -10.13
N GLN A 335 2.97 -1.70 -8.96
CA GLN A 335 1.83 -1.87 -8.07
C GLN A 335 2.25 -2.01 -6.62
N TYR A 336 1.26 -1.98 -5.73
CA TYR A 336 1.48 -2.14 -4.29
C TYR A 336 2.55 -1.20 -3.75
N VAL A 337 2.58 0.02 -4.27
CA VAL A 337 3.62 0.99 -3.95
C VAL A 337 3.46 1.46 -2.50
N ALA A 338 4.52 1.30 -1.72
CA ALA A 338 4.68 1.97 -0.45
C ALA A 338 5.61 3.16 -0.64
N TRP A 339 5.27 4.30 -0.07
CA TRP A 339 6.03 5.52 -0.30
C TRP A 339 6.01 6.45 0.91
N LEU A 340 7.00 7.31 0.98
CA LEU A 340 7.17 8.31 2.03
C LEU A 340 7.63 9.63 1.43
N PHE A 341 7.34 10.74 2.13
CA PHE A 341 8.01 12.00 1.89
C PHE A 341 9.46 11.95 2.39
N ASP A 342 10.38 12.45 1.61
CA ASP A 342 11.77 12.68 1.97
C ASP A 342 12.14 14.11 1.55
N GLY A 343 11.86 15.07 2.41
CA GLY A 343 11.96 16.50 2.08
C GLY A 343 10.99 16.89 0.96
N ASP A 344 11.53 17.40 -0.14
CA ASP A 344 10.77 17.77 -1.34
C ASP A 344 10.58 16.61 -2.31
N ASP A 345 11.11 15.45 -1.97
CA ASP A 345 11.02 14.24 -2.78
C ASP A 345 10.03 13.25 -2.18
N ILE A 346 9.61 12.29 -3.01
CA ILE A 346 8.97 11.05 -2.59
C ILE A 346 9.95 9.90 -2.83
N VAL A 347 10.08 9.01 -1.87
CA VAL A 347 10.78 7.73 -2.02
C VAL A 347 9.78 6.59 -1.96
N ALA A 348 9.95 5.59 -2.80
CA ALA A 348 8.98 4.54 -3.00
C ALA A 348 9.63 3.17 -3.20
N ALA A 349 8.99 2.14 -2.64
CA ALA A 349 9.25 0.73 -2.96
C ALA A 349 8.05 0.18 -3.74
N CYS A 350 8.32 -0.40 -4.91
CA CYS A 350 7.32 -0.83 -5.86
C CYS A 350 7.46 -2.33 -6.16
N ARG A 351 6.35 -3.06 -6.08
CA ARG A 351 6.23 -4.42 -6.62
C ARG A 351 6.11 -4.32 -8.13
N THR A 352 7.14 -4.78 -8.84
CA THR A 352 7.29 -4.59 -10.27
C THR A 352 7.35 -5.93 -11.00
N ALA A 353 6.41 -6.14 -11.92
CA ALA A 353 6.45 -7.23 -12.88
C ALA A 353 7.08 -6.72 -14.18
N TYR A 354 8.17 -7.35 -14.60
CA TYR A 354 8.95 -6.85 -15.72
C TYR A 354 9.76 -7.96 -16.39
N ASP A 355 10.34 -7.66 -17.55
CA ASP A 355 11.24 -8.55 -18.27
C ASP A 355 12.52 -8.77 -17.45
N ASP A 356 13.06 -9.99 -17.53
CA ASP A 356 14.35 -10.37 -16.98
C ASP A 356 15.04 -11.42 -17.87
N ALA A 357 16.28 -11.77 -17.55
CA ALA A 357 17.03 -12.77 -18.30
C ALA A 357 16.49 -14.21 -18.13
N ALA A 358 15.54 -14.42 -17.21
CA ALA A 358 14.96 -15.72 -16.86
C ALA A 358 13.52 -15.91 -17.38
N GLY A 359 13.08 -15.10 -18.35
CA GLY A 359 11.77 -15.22 -18.98
C GLY A 359 10.72 -14.25 -18.48
N GLY A 360 11.07 -13.31 -17.61
CA GLY A 360 10.17 -12.28 -17.12
C GLY A 360 9.29 -12.71 -15.95
N ALA A 361 8.33 -11.85 -15.59
CA ALA A 361 7.35 -12.13 -14.55
C ALA A 361 6.39 -13.24 -14.97
N HIS A 362 5.82 -13.93 -13.99
CA HIS A 362 4.78 -14.93 -14.24
C HIS A 362 3.53 -14.30 -14.86
N ASN A 363 3.14 -13.13 -14.39
CA ASN A 363 2.12 -12.24 -14.97
C ASN A 363 2.25 -10.85 -14.31
N ASN A 364 1.38 -9.92 -14.64
CA ASN A 364 1.44 -8.56 -14.10
C ASN A 364 1.23 -8.47 -12.57
N HIS A 365 0.54 -9.43 -11.98
CA HIS A 365 0.27 -9.50 -10.53
C HIS A 365 1.40 -10.25 -9.80
N ASP A 366 1.84 -11.38 -10.35
CA ASP A 366 2.85 -12.27 -9.75
C ASP A 366 4.24 -11.76 -10.15
N ALA A 367 4.69 -10.74 -9.42
CA ALA A 367 5.84 -9.92 -9.77
C ALA A 367 7.19 -10.57 -9.41
N ASN A 368 8.22 -10.16 -10.14
CA ASN A 368 9.58 -10.68 -10.01
C ASN A 368 10.59 -9.67 -9.45
N PHE A 369 10.23 -8.40 -9.27
CA PHE A 369 11.12 -7.38 -8.74
C PHE A 369 10.51 -6.59 -7.59
N LEU A 370 11.36 -6.21 -6.63
CA LEU A 370 11.15 -5.07 -5.74
C LEU A 370 12.05 -3.95 -6.22
N THR A 371 11.49 -2.80 -6.60
CA THR A 371 12.25 -1.67 -7.12
C THR A 371 12.09 -0.43 -6.26
N PHE A 372 13.17 0.34 -6.15
CA PHE A 372 13.20 1.63 -5.47
C PHE A 372 13.10 2.76 -6.49
N HIS A 373 12.31 3.79 -6.16
CA HIS A 373 12.13 4.98 -6.98
C HIS A 373 12.20 6.24 -6.12
N ARG A 374 12.74 7.31 -6.70
CA ARG A 374 12.70 8.65 -6.15
C ARG A 374 11.96 9.57 -7.12
N VAL A 375 10.95 10.26 -6.63
CA VAL A 375 10.24 11.31 -7.37
C VAL A 375 10.73 12.64 -6.82
N THR A 376 11.63 13.28 -7.54
CA THR A 376 12.22 14.55 -7.13
C THR A 376 11.24 15.70 -7.31
N ASP A 377 11.24 16.65 -6.37
CA ASP A 377 10.42 17.87 -6.43
C ASP A 377 8.95 17.57 -6.78
N PHE A 378 8.35 16.63 -6.09
CA PHE A 378 7.04 16.07 -6.46
C PHE A 378 5.93 17.12 -6.51
N ARG A 379 6.01 18.19 -5.68
CA ARG A 379 4.99 19.24 -5.65
C ARG A 379 4.98 20.09 -6.92
N GLU A 380 6.12 20.20 -7.59
CA GLU A 380 6.29 20.98 -8.81
C GLU A 380 5.96 20.20 -10.08
N ARG A 381 5.77 18.90 -9.97
CA ARG A 381 5.55 18.04 -11.11
C ARG A 381 4.19 18.26 -11.76
N THR A 382 4.19 18.21 -13.10
CA THR A 382 3.01 18.33 -13.95
C THR A 382 2.96 17.19 -14.96
N MET A 383 1.93 17.15 -15.79
CA MET A 383 1.83 16.18 -16.87
C MET A 383 2.95 16.30 -17.90
N ALA A 384 3.57 17.49 -18.03
CA ALA A 384 4.73 17.69 -18.90
C ALA A 384 5.98 16.89 -18.46
N ASP A 385 6.06 16.51 -17.18
CA ASP A 385 7.17 15.73 -16.61
C ASP A 385 6.95 14.22 -16.74
N SER A 386 5.90 13.79 -17.43
CA SER A 386 5.54 12.38 -17.60
C SER A 386 6.58 11.63 -18.43
N VAL A 387 6.81 10.35 -18.09
CA VAL A 387 7.75 9.48 -18.80
C VAL A 387 7.32 9.12 -20.23
N VAL A 388 6.03 9.30 -20.53
CA VAL A 388 5.45 9.15 -21.88
C VAL A 388 4.52 10.33 -22.13
N ASP A 389 4.23 10.61 -23.40
CA ASP A 389 3.23 11.65 -23.75
C ASP A 389 1.85 11.22 -23.20
N PRO A 390 1.24 11.98 -22.27
CA PRO A 390 -0.05 11.64 -21.71
C PRO A 390 -1.15 11.50 -22.74
N ALA A 391 -1.06 12.21 -23.87
CA ALA A 391 -2.06 12.16 -24.93
C ALA A 391 -2.20 10.76 -25.54
N ILE A 392 -1.13 9.99 -25.65
CA ILE A 392 -1.19 8.60 -26.14
C ILE A 392 -1.90 7.66 -25.16
N LEU A 393 -2.02 8.06 -23.91
CA LEU A 393 -2.73 7.32 -22.86
C LEU A 393 -4.19 7.78 -22.72
N GLY A 394 -4.57 8.90 -23.38
CA GLY A 394 -5.90 9.47 -23.31
C GLY A 394 -6.10 10.50 -22.19
N TRP A 395 -4.99 11.05 -21.68
CA TRP A 395 -4.99 12.10 -20.68
C TRP A 395 -4.56 13.47 -21.21
#